data_69a5e99bb0dfdf03d518d80716fc9cc8
#
_entry.id   69a5e99bb0dfdf03d518d80716fc9cc8
#
_cell.length_a   1.000
_cell.length_b   1.000
_cell.length_c   1.000
_cell.angle_alpha   90.00
_cell.angle_beta   90.00
_cell.angle_gamma   90.00
#
_symmetry.space_group_name_H-M   'P 1'
#
loop_
_entity.id
_entity.type
_entity.pdbx_description
1 polymer ?
#
loop_
_entity_poly.entity_id
_entity_poly.type
_entity_poly.pdbx_seq_one_letter_code
_entity_poly.pdbx_strand_id
1 'polypeptide(L)'
;MAGFERIVDERSTSGPDRSEAMVAYTKLNLSRSRRWLKQLNMLPELENGLPLVAPQNWLVLTEYWCGDAAQCCPVMAELARRTPGLTLRFVFRDEHLALMDHYLTEGGRGIPKLIAVDAATGTERFTWGPRPVAAQALVDTFRAVPVEQRDVEAMKEALHTWYFYDGCASVQQELLALCS
;
A
#
# COMPACT_ATOMS: atom_id res chain seq x y z
N MET A 1 7.73 -10.75 -3.28
CA MET A 1 7.80 -11.52 -1.99
C MET A 1 9.22 -11.95 -1.66
N ALA A 2 10.00 -12.53 -2.58
CA ALA A 2 11.37 -13.02 -2.27
C ALA A 2 12.30 -12.00 -1.60
N GLY A 3 12.29 -10.73 -2.04
CA GLY A 3 13.07 -9.66 -1.38
C GLY A 3 12.62 -9.35 0.05
N PHE A 4 11.30 -9.41 0.30
CA PHE A 4 10.74 -9.20 1.64
C PHE A 4 11.10 -10.36 2.57
N GLU A 5 11.03 -11.60 2.08
CA GLU A 5 11.42 -12.79 2.84
C GLU A 5 12.90 -12.75 3.20
N ARG A 6 13.74 -12.45 2.22
CA ARG A 6 15.19 -12.34 2.44
C ARG A 6 15.54 -11.33 3.54
N ILE A 7 14.97 -10.11 3.52
CA ILE A 7 15.32 -9.09 4.52
C ILE A 7 14.87 -9.48 5.93
N VAL A 8 13.77 -10.23 6.06
CA VAL A 8 13.32 -10.76 7.34
C VAL A 8 14.23 -11.89 7.83
N ASP A 9 14.68 -12.78 6.93
CA ASP A 9 15.63 -13.86 7.26
C ASP A 9 16.98 -13.28 7.68
N GLU A 10 17.42 -12.19 7.08
CA GLU A 10 18.61 -11.42 7.46
C GLU A 10 18.42 -10.60 8.75
N ARG A 11 17.26 -10.70 9.42
CA ARG A 11 16.89 -9.92 10.61
C ARG A 11 17.09 -8.42 10.42
N SER A 12 16.64 -7.90 9.29
CA SER A 12 16.79 -6.51 8.88
C SER A 12 15.46 -5.90 8.45
N THR A 13 15.49 -4.65 8.01
CA THR A 13 14.35 -3.91 7.47
C THR A 13 14.82 -2.99 6.34
N SER A 14 13.90 -2.42 5.55
CA SER A 14 14.20 -1.34 4.62
C SER A 14 14.26 0.01 5.35
N GLY A 15 14.84 1.02 4.70
CA GLY A 15 14.98 2.35 5.25
C GLY A 15 16.16 2.51 6.23
N PRO A 16 16.35 3.72 6.79
CA PRO A 16 17.50 4.05 7.63
C PRO A 16 17.41 3.55 9.08
N ASP A 17 16.18 3.45 9.64
CA ASP A 17 15.97 2.94 11.01
C ASP A 17 16.05 1.40 11.03
N ARG A 18 17.10 0.89 11.65
CA ARG A 18 17.39 -0.56 11.81
C ARG A 18 17.17 -1.05 13.24
N SER A 19 16.40 -0.33 14.06
CA SER A 19 16.08 -0.74 15.43
C SER A 19 15.40 -2.11 15.47
N GLU A 20 15.56 -2.82 16.60
CA GLU A 20 14.90 -4.12 16.81
C GLU A 20 13.37 -4.02 16.68
N ALA A 21 12.79 -2.89 17.11
CA ALA A 21 11.36 -2.63 16.96
C ALA A 21 10.94 -2.58 15.48
N MET A 22 11.72 -1.92 14.62
CA MET A 22 11.44 -1.84 13.18
C MET A 22 11.64 -3.19 12.49
N VAL A 23 12.64 -3.95 12.88
CA VAL A 23 12.87 -5.33 12.38
C VAL A 23 11.69 -6.23 12.75
N ALA A 24 11.25 -6.19 14.02
CA ALA A 24 10.09 -6.96 14.48
C ALA A 24 8.80 -6.57 13.73
N TYR A 25 8.59 -5.28 13.51
CA TYR A 25 7.44 -4.76 12.78
C TYR A 25 7.47 -5.17 11.30
N THR A 26 8.66 -5.17 10.68
CA THR A 26 8.87 -5.67 9.31
C THR A 26 8.50 -7.16 9.20
N LYS A 27 8.90 -7.98 10.17
CA LYS A 27 8.51 -9.40 10.23
C LYS A 27 6.99 -9.59 10.36
N LEU A 28 6.33 -8.77 11.19
CA LEU A 28 4.88 -8.76 11.31
C LEU A 28 4.20 -8.38 9.99
N ASN A 29 4.72 -7.38 9.29
CA ASN A 29 4.21 -6.94 7.99
C ASN A 29 4.36 -8.02 6.91
N LEU A 30 5.45 -8.80 6.91
CA LEU A 30 5.57 -9.96 6.03
C LEU A 30 4.43 -10.96 6.28
N SER A 31 4.08 -11.21 7.55
CA SER A 31 2.97 -12.11 7.91
C SER A 31 1.63 -11.57 7.43
N ARG A 32 1.39 -10.24 7.54
CA ARG A 32 0.20 -9.57 7.03
C ARG A 32 0.09 -9.71 5.51
N SER A 33 1.17 -9.43 4.78
CA SER A 33 1.21 -9.55 3.32
C SER A 33 0.96 -11.00 2.86
N ARG A 34 1.57 -11.98 3.53
CA ARG A 34 1.35 -13.41 3.23
C ARG A 34 -0.09 -13.86 3.47
N ARG A 35 -0.75 -13.31 4.50
CA ARG A 35 -2.17 -13.58 4.76
C ARG A 35 -3.01 -13.16 3.55
N TRP A 36 -2.86 -11.92 3.06
CA TRP A 36 -3.62 -11.44 1.92
C TRP A 36 -3.33 -12.21 0.64
N LEU A 37 -2.08 -12.55 0.35
CA LEU A 37 -1.75 -13.37 -0.81
C LEU A 37 -2.41 -14.76 -0.79
N LYS A 38 -2.78 -15.26 0.39
CA LYS A 38 -3.46 -16.57 0.54
C LYS A 38 -4.99 -16.46 0.61
N GLN A 39 -5.51 -15.36 1.16
CA GLN A 39 -6.91 -15.24 1.57
C GLN A 39 -7.66 -14.10 0.88
N LEU A 40 -6.99 -13.36 -0.01
CA LEU A 40 -7.63 -12.25 -0.73
C LEU A 40 -8.74 -12.80 -1.64
N ASN A 41 -9.97 -12.38 -1.35
CA ASN A 41 -11.12 -12.60 -2.21
C ASN A 41 -11.26 -11.41 -3.14
N MET A 42 -11.20 -11.65 -4.44
CA MET A 42 -11.44 -10.62 -5.44
C MET A 42 -12.93 -10.31 -5.50
N LEU A 43 -13.26 -9.03 -5.60
CA LEU A 43 -14.64 -8.61 -5.78
C LEU A 43 -15.15 -9.03 -7.16
N PRO A 44 -16.40 -9.51 -7.28
CA PRO A 44 -16.95 -9.97 -8.57
C PRO A 44 -16.90 -8.90 -9.67
N GLU A 45 -17.04 -7.62 -9.31
CA GLU A 45 -17.01 -6.49 -10.24
C GLU A 45 -15.66 -6.37 -10.96
N LEU A 46 -14.57 -6.83 -10.32
CA LEU A 46 -13.23 -6.82 -10.91
C LEU A 46 -13.07 -7.83 -12.04
N GLU A 47 -13.77 -8.96 -12.00
CA GLU A 47 -13.70 -9.97 -13.06
C GLU A 47 -14.15 -9.41 -14.41
N ASN A 48 -15.11 -8.50 -14.41
CA ASN A 48 -15.62 -7.83 -15.60
C ASN A 48 -14.86 -6.54 -15.92
N GLY A 49 -14.38 -5.81 -14.91
CA GLY A 49 -13.72 -4.51 -15.07
C GLY A 49 -12.25 -4.60 -15.48
N LEU A 50 -11.47 -5.52 -14.88
CA LEU A 50 -10.03 -5.62 -15.15
C LEU A 50 -9.65 -5.85 -16.63
N PRO A 51 -10.38 -6.66 -17.41
CA PRO A 51 -10.07 -6.84 -18.83
C PRO A 51 -10.26 -5.57 -19.68
N LEU A 52 -11.01 -4.58 -19.17
CA LEU A 52 -11.30 -3.32 -19.87
C LEU A 52 -10.28 -2.22 -19.52
N VAL A 53 -9.42 -2.45 -18.56
CA VAL A 53 -8.39 -1.48 -18.15
C VAL A 53 -7.37 -1.31 -19.28
N ALA A 54 -7.18 -0.07 -19.72
CA ALA A 54 -6.18 0.24 -20.73
C ALA A 54 -4.76 -0.05 -20.22
N PRO A 55 -3.81 -0.44 -21.10
CA PRO A 55 -2.44 -0.73 -20.71
C PRO A 55 -1.79 0.42 -19.94
N GLN A 56 -1.22 0.09 -18.77
CA GLN A 56 -0.61 1.08 -17.88
C GLN A 56 0.51 0.49 -17.03
N ASN A 57 1.40 1.35 -16.58
CA ASN A 57 2.48 1.00 -15.66
C ASN A 57 2.18 1.59 -14.28
N TRP A 58 2.22 0.75 -13.27
CA TRP A 58 2.08 1.13 -11.87
C TRP A 58 3.43 1.13 -11.18
N LEU A 59 3.81 2.28 -10.64
CA LEU A 59 4.95 2.44 -9.74
C LEU A 59 4.45 2.69 -8.33
N VAL A 60 4.89 1.88 -7.37
CA VAL A 60 4.47 2.00 -5.97
C VAL A 60 5.66 2.31 -5.09
N LEU A 61 5.68 3.51 -4.53
CA LEU A 61 6.62 3.90 -3.47
C LEU A 61 6.17 3.24 -2.17
N THR A 62 7.04 2.47 -1.54
CA THR A 62 6.72 1.66 -0.37
C THR A 62 7.93 1.40 0.52
N GLU A 63 7.71 0.76 1.68
CA GLU A 63 8.75 0.23 2.57
C GLU A 63 8.26 -1.05 3.25
N TYR A 64 9.15 -1.97 3.57
CA TYR A 64 8.78 -3.21 4.25
C TYR A 64 8.26 -3.00 5.68
N TRP A 65 8.69 -1.94 6.34
CA TRP A 65 8.20 -1.55 7.65
C TRP A 65 6.83 -0.86 7.61
N CYS A 66 6.29 -0.50 6.45
CA CYS A 66 5.00 0.20 6.37
C CYS A 66 3.81 -0.75 6.57
N GLY A 67 3.00 -0.47 7.61
CA GLY A 67 1.82 -1.27 7.94
C GLY A 67 0.71 -1.18 6.89
N ASP A 68 0.44 0.01 6.35
CA ASP A 68 -0.54 0.18 5.26
C ASP A 68 -0.08 -0.53 3.99
N ALA A 69 1.22 -0.46 3.66
CA ALA A 69 1.77 -1.17 2.52
C ALA A 69 1.59 -2.70 2.63
N ALA A 70 1.76 -3.24 3.84
CA ALA A 70 1.55 -4.67 4.07
C ALA A 70 0.10 -5.13 3.85
N GLN A 71 -0.87 -4.21 3.93
CA GLN A 71 -2.27 -4.47 3.66
C GLN A 71 -2.63 -4.24 2.18
N CYS A 72 -2.11 -3.14 1.57
CA CYS A 72 -2.54 -2.70 0.24
C CYS A 72 -1.71 -3.28 -0.91
N CYS A 73 -0.38 -3.42 -0.74
CA CYS A 73 0.50 -3.89 -1.83
C CYS A 73 0.17 -5.31 -2.34
N PRO A 74 -0.24 -6.28 -1.52
CA PRO A 74 -0.69 -7.57 -2.01
C PRO A 74 -1.90 -7.48 -2.95
N VAL A 75 -2.84 -6.56 -2.67
CA VAL A 75 -4.01 -6.30 -3.52
C VAL A 75 -3.58 -5.74 -4.86
N MET A 76 -2.71 -4.72 -4.86
CA MET A 76 -2.15 -4.14 -6.10
C MET A 76 -1.43 -5.19 -6.95
N ALA A 77 -0.68 -6.10 -6.30
CA ALA A 77 0.03 -7.17 -6.98
C ALA A 77 -0.94 -8.17 -7.64
N GLU A 78 -2.04 -8.51 -6.95
CA GLU A 78 -3.03 -9.43 -7.49
C GLU A 78 -3.86 -8.78 -8.62
N LEU A 79 -4.21 -7.49 -8.49
CA LEU A 79 -4.86 -6.73 -9.56
C LEU A 79 -3.98 -6.69 -10.81
N ALA A 80 -2.70 -6.34 -10.65
CA ALA A 80 -1.75 -6.29 -11.76
C ALA A 80 -1.58 -7.65 -12.43
N ARG A 81 -1.52 -8.74 -11.66
CA ARG A 81 -1.41 -10.10 -12.18
C ARG A 81 -2.62 -10.50 -13.05
N ARG A 82 -3.82 -9.98 -12.72
CA ARG A 82 -5.08 -10.31 -13.42
C ARG A 82 -5.40 -9.35 -14.57
N THR A 83 -4.74 -8.20 -14.64
CA THR A 83 -5.04 -7.17 -15.64
C THR A 83 -4.07 -7.26 -16.81
N PRO A 84 -4.53 -7.66 -18.02
CA PRO A 84 -3.68 -7.66 -19.21
C PRO A 84 -3.12 -6.27 -19.51
N GLY A 85 -1.82 -6.19 -19.80
CA GLY A 85 -1.17 -4.91 -20.12
C GLY A 85 -0.85 -4.00 -18.93
N LEU A 86 -1.10 -4.45 -17.70
CA LEU A 86 -0.68 -3.74 -16.49
C LEU A 86 0.66 -4.27 -15.98
N THR A 87 1.65 -3.40 -15.89
CA THR A 87 2.97 -3.71 -15.29
C THR A 87 3.06 -3.03 -13.93
N LEU A 88 3.47 -3.77 -12.90
CA LEU A 88 3.63 -3.25 -11.53
C LEU A 88 5.09 -3.33 -11.08
N ARG A 89 5.58 -2.23 -10.49
CA ARG A 89 6.89 -2.17 -9.84
C ARG A 89 6.78 -1.53 -8.46
N PHE A 90 7.47 -2.12 -7.48
CA PHE A 90 7.66 -1.55 -6.15
C PHE A 90 9.07 -0.98 -6.03
N VAL A 91 9.18 0.22 -5.45
CA VAL A 91 10.46 0.88 -5.16
C VAL A 91 10.45 1.40 -3.72
N PHE A 92 11.62 1.44 -3.09
CA PHE A 92 11.72 1.95 -1.73
C PHE A 92 11.66 3.48 -1.71
N ARG A 93 10.73 4.01 -0.90
CA ARG A 93 10.52 5.46 -0.76
C ARG A 93 11.81 6.17 -0.35
N ASP A 94 12.54 5.60 0.60
CA ASP A 94 13.71 6.26 1.18
C ASP A 94 14.92 6.27 0.24
N GLU A 95 14.91 5.44 -0.81
CA GLU A 95 15.86 5.46 -1.91
C GLU A 95 15.45 6.45 -3.03
N HIS A 96 14.20 6.94 -3.02
CA HIS A 96 13.62 7.77 -4.07
C HIS A 96 12.92 9.02 -3.51
N LEU A 97 13.53 9.72 -2.56
CA LEU A 97 12.92 10.87 -1.87
C LEU A 97 12.54 12.00 -2.82
N ALA A 98 13.36 12.28 -3.84
CA ALA A 98 13.05 13.32 -4.83
C ALA A 98 11.74 13.00 -5.58
N LEU A 99 11.52 11.73 -5.94
CA LEU A 99 10.26 11.31 -6.54
C LEU A 99 9.11 11.42 -5.53
N MET A 100 9.31 10.94 -4.31
CA MET A 100 8.27 10.99 -3.27
C MET A 100 7.80 12.42 -2.98
N ASP A 101 8.69 13.41 -3.05
CA ASP A 101 8.38 14.81 -2.78
C ASP A 101 7.44 15.45 -3.82
N HIS A 102 7.29 14.83 -4.99
CA HIS A 102 6.26 15.21 -5.98
C HIS A 102 4.88 14.64 -5.68
N TYR A 103 4.79 13.65 -4.77
CA TYR A 103 3.55 12.88 -4.50
C TYR A 103 3.16 12.88 -3.01
N LEU A 104 3.37 13.99 -2.33
CA LEU A 104 3.01 14.14 -0.93
C LEU A 104 1.50 14.00 -0.71
N THR A 105 1.12 13.45 0.44
CA THR A 105 -0.25 13.41 0.91
C THR A 105 -0.35 14.31 2.14
N GLU A 106 -1.12 15.40 2.04
CA GLU A 106 -1.23 16.43 3.10
C GLU A 106 0.14 16.93 3.59
N GLY A 107 1.08 17.13 2.66
CA GLY A 107 2.44 17.56 2.96
C GLY A 107 3.36 16.49 3.52
N GLY A 108 2.88 15.25 3.70
CA GLY A 108 3.63 14.13 4.24
C GLY A 108 4.01 13.08 3.19
N ARG A 109 5.13 12.40 3.42
CA ARG A 109 5.64 11.29 2.59
C ARG A 109 4.89 9.98 2.89
N GLY A 110 3.55 10.00 2.77
CA GLY A 110 2.69 8.84 3.06
C GLY A 110 2.89 7.71 2.06
N ILE A 111 3.01 6.47 2.55
CA ILE A 111 3.16 5.25 1.74
C ILE A 111 2.19 4.14 2.23
N PRO A 112 1.78 3.23 1.31
CA PRO A 112 2.19 3.12 -0.10
C PRO A 112 1.63 4.27 -0.95
N LYS A 113 2.40 4.73 -1.93
CA LYS A 113 1.93 5.70 -2.93
C LYS A 113 2.04 5.08 -4.31
N LEU A 114 0.89 4.81 -4.92
CA LEU A 114 0.77 4.34 -6.29
C LEU A 114 0.76 5.53 -7.25
N ILE A 115 1.53 5.42 -8.31
CA ILE A 115 1.57 6.34 -9.45
C ILE A 115 1.27 5.48 -10.69
N ALA A 116 0.16 5.73 -11.35
CA ALA A 116 -0.22 5.04 -12.57
C ALA A 116 0.04 5.91 -13.79
N VAL A 117 0.73 5.37 -14.77
CA VAL A 117 1.03 6.06 -16.03
C VAL A 117 0.57 5.22 -17.22
N ASP A 118 0.13 5.88 -18.27
CA ASP A 118 -0.20 5.25 -19.54
C ASP A 118 1.04 4.53 -20.10
N ALA A 119 0.86 3.27 -20.54
CA ALA A 119 1.99 2.44 -20.97
C ALA A 119 2.64 2.92 -22.27
N ALA A 120 1.88 3.59 -23.15
CA ALA A 120 2.37 4.05 -24.44
C ALA A 120 2.98 5.45 -24.39
N THR A 121 2.34 6.36 -23.62
CA THR A 121 2.71 7.78 -23.60
C THR A 121 3.55 8.18 -22.38
N GLY A 122 3.52 7.39 -21.29
CA GLY A 122 4.13 7.74 -20.02
C GLY A 122 3.39 8.85 -19.25
N THR A 123 2.23 9.30 -19.76
CA THR A 123 1.41 10.33 -19.09
C THR A 123 0.80 9.78 -17.81
N GLU A 124 0.87 10.54 -16.72
CA GLU A 124 0.21 10.17 -15.47
C GLU A 124 -1.30 10.08 -15.67
N ARG A 125 -1.89 9.00 -15.19
CA ARG A 125 -3.34 8.76 -15.21
C ARG A 125 -3.98 9.11 -13.88
N PHE A 126 -3.43 8.56 -12.80
CA PHE A 126 -3.89 8.81 -11.43
C PHE A 126 -2.82 8.47 -10.42
N THR A 127 -3.04 8.92 -9.19
CA THR A 127 -2.29 8.46 -8.01
C THR A 127 -3.27 7.91 -6.96
N TRP A 128 -2.78 7.01 -6.10
CA TRP A 128 -3.56 6.45 -5.00
C TRP A 128 -2.70 6.24 -3.75
N GLY A 129 -3.33 6.33 -2.58
CA GLY A 129 -2.69 6.07 -1.29
C GLY A 129 -2.47 7.32 -0.45
N PRO A 130 -2.01 7.13 0.80
CA PRO A 130 -1.37 5.92 1.34
C PRO A 130 -2.33 4.80 1.78
N ARG A 131 -3.63 5.06 1.87
CA ARG A 131 -4.64 4.09 2.32
C ARG A 131 -6.01 4.41 1.74
N PRO A 132 -6.99 3.49 1.81
CA PRO A 132 -8.38 3.77 1.43
C PRO A 132 -8.96 4.95 2.21
N VAL A 133 -9.91 5.65 1.61
CA VAL A 133 -10.57 6.83 2.20
C VAL A 133 -11.15 6.53 3.59
N ALA A 134 -11.80 5.37 3.76
CA ALA A 134 -12.39 4.99 5.04
C ALA A 134 -11.32 4.71 6.13
N ALA A 135 -10.18 4.14 5.76
CA ALA A 135 -9.04 3.96 6.67
C ALA A 135 -8.36 5.30 6.98
N GLN A 136 -8.31 6.23 6.01
CA GLN A 136 -7.78 7.57 6.22
C GLN A 136 -8.61 8.32 7.27
N ALA A 137 -9.93 8.21 7.24
CA ALA A 137 -10.81 8.85 8.22
C ALA A 137 -10.50 8.47 9.68
N LEU A 138 -10.06 7.22 9.94
CA LEU A 138 -9.59 6.81 11.27
C LEU A 138 -8.33 7.57 11.69
N VAL A 139 -7.39 7.73 10.76
CA VAL A 139 -6.14 8.46 11.01
C VAL A 139 -6.41 9.95 11.22
N ASP A 140 -7.33 10.53 10.46
CA ASP A 140 -7.70 11.94 10.59
C ASP A 140 -8.39 12.20 11.92
N THR A 141 -9.28 11.31 12.36
CA THR A 141 -9.88 11.36 13.70
C THR A 141 -8.82 11.33 14.80
N PHE A 142 -7.84 10.43 14.68
CA PHE A 142 -6.70 10.36 15.61
C PHE A 142 -5.85 11.64 15.59
N ARG A 143 -5.60 12.21 14.41
CA ARG A 143 -4.82 13.45 14.25
C ARG A 143 -5.52 14.67 14.84
N ALA A 144 -6.86 14.67 14.89
CA ALA A 144 -7.65 15.73 15.50
C ALA A 144 -7.54 15.76 17.04
N VAL A 145 -7.12 14.66 17.66
CA VAL A 145 -6.85 14.61 19.12
C VAL A 145 -5.57 15.39 19.43
N PRO A 146 -5.51 16.17 20.55
CA PRO A 146 -4.29 16.82 21.01
C PRO A 146 -3.13 15.82 21.15
N VAL A 147 -1.90 16.23 20.77
CA VAL A 147 -0.73 15.33 20.66
C VAL A 147 -0.46 14.56 21.95
N GLU A 148 -0.62 15.23 23.09
CA GLU A 148 -0.40 14.67 24.44
C GLU A 148 -1.43 13.62 24.86
N GLN A 149 -2.56 13.54 24.14
CA GLN A 149 -3.65 12.60 24.42
C GLN A 149 -3.71 11.45 23.39
N ARG A 150 -2.79 11.45 22.40
CA ARG A 150 -2.78 10.46 21.33
C ARG A 150 -2.24 9.13 21.80
N ASP A 151 -3.05 8.09 21.71
CA ASP A 151 -2.61 6.71 21.85
C ASP A 151 -2.27 6.13 20.47
N VAL A 152 -0.99 6.13 20.13
CA VAL A 152 -0.48 5.67 18.82
C VAL A 152 -0.69 4.16 18.65
N GLU A 153 -0.53 3.38 19.71
CA GLU A 153 -0.69 1.92 19.65
C GLU A 153 -2.16 1.53 19.46
N ALA A 154 -3.07 2.17 20.19
CA ALA A 154 -4.52 1.99 20.00
C ALA A 154 -4.95 2.36 18.57
N MET A 155 -4.40 3.45 18.00
CA MET A 155 -4.68 3.83 16.62
C MET A 155 -4.18 2.78 15.62
N LYS A 156 -2.96 2.27 15.79
CA LYS A 156 -2.42 1.21 14.93
C LYS A 156 -3.28 -0.06 15.01
N GLU A 157 -3.70 -0.45 16.21
CA GLU A 157 -4.57 -1.60 16.41
C GLU A 157 -5.93 -1.41 15.71
N ALA A 158 -6.57 -0.26 15.92
CA ALA A 158 -7.83 0.09 15.27
C ALA A 158 -7.72 0.06 13.74
N LEU A 159 -6.63 0.63 13.18
CA LEU A 159 -6.39 0.65 11.75
C LEU A 159 -6.20 -0.76 11.17
N HIS A 160 -5.41 -1.61 11.83
CA HIS A 160 -5.21 -2.98 11.37
C HIS A 160 -6.45 -3.87 11.56
N THR A 161 -7.25 -3.60 12.58
CA THR A 161 -8.55 -4.22 12.80
C THR A 161 -9.53 -3.84 11.69
N TRP A 162 -9.54 -2.55 11.32
CA TRP A 162 -10.33 -2.08 10.18
C TRP A 162 -9.95 -2.83 8.89
N TYR A 163 -8.67 -2.93 8.53
CA TYR A 163 -8.22 -3.68 7.36
C TYR A 163 -8.65 -5.15 7.39
N PHE A 164 -8.66 -5.75 8.58
CA PHE A 164 -9.09 -7.13 8.74
C PHE A 164 -10.57 -7.32 8.38
N TYR A 165 -11.44 -6.43 8.86
CA TYR A 165 -12.89 -6.52 8.60
C TYR A 165 -13.26 -6.03 7.20
N ASP A 166 -12.56 -5.04 6.65
CA ASP A 166 -12.74 -4.57 5.27
C ASP A 166 -12.39 -5.66 4.24
N GLY A 167 -11.53 -6.60 4.60
CA GLY A 167 -11.12 -7.68 3.70
C GLY A 167 -10.41 -7.19 2.43
N CYS A 168 -9.86 -5.99 2.45
CA CYS A 168 -9.28 -5.27 1.31
C CYS A 168 -10.30 -4.93 0.19
N ALA A 169 -11.59 -4.90 0.49
CA ALA A 169 -12.63 -4.53 -0.47
C ALA A 169 -12.48 -3.08 -0.92
N SER A 170 -12.26 -2.14 0.03
CA SER A 170 -12.11 -0.71 -0.28
C SER A 170 -10.94 -0.43 -1.22
N VAL A 171 -9.77 -1.08 -1.02
CA VAL A 171 -8.61 -0.95 -1.94
C VAL A 171 -8.98 -1.39 -3.34
N GLN A 172 -9.69 -2.50 -3.46
CA GLN A 172 -10.11 -3.05 -4.75
C GLN A 172 -11.08 -2.12 -5.48
N GLN A 173 -12.11 -1.61 -4.76
CA GLN A 173 -13.12 -0.71 -5.31
C GLN A 173 -12.51 0.63 -5.77
N GLU A 174 -11.68 1.25 -4.92
CA GLU A 174 -11.05 2.53 -5.24
C GLU A 174 -10.11 2.41 -6.45
N LEU A 175 -9.30 1.35 -6.52
CA LEU A 175 -8.38 1.15 -7.64
C LEU A 175 -9.14 0.82 -8.94
N LEU A 176 -10.22 0.04 -8.88
CA LEU A 176 -11.05 -0.21 -10.07
C LEU A 176 -11.68 1.08 -10.59
N ALA A 177 -12.23 1.90 -9.70
CA ALA A 177 -12.84 3.19 -10.08
C ALA A 177 -11.85 4.15 -10.73
N LEU A 178 -10.58 4.14 -10.31
CA LEU A 178 -9.52 4.96 -10.88
C LEU A 178 -9.00 4.44 -12.24
N CYS A 179 -9.16 3.15 -12.51
CA CYS A 179 -8.77 2.52 -13.77
C CYS A 179 -9.81 2.64 -14.88
N SER A 180 -11.04 3.02 -14.54
CA SER A 180 -12.22 3.07 -15.46
C SER A 180 -12.21 4.23 -16.43
#